data_eabd8a15666d4c874b2fbf11e8eb739b
#
_entry.id   eabd8a15666d4c874b2fbf11e8eb739b
#
_cell.length_a   1.000
_cell.length_b   1.000
_cell.length_c   1.000
_cell.angle_alpha   90.00
_cell.angle_beta   90.00
_cell.angle_gamma   90.00
#
_symmetry.space_group_name_H-M   'P 1'
#
loop_
_entity.id
_entity.type
_entity.pdbx_description
1 polymer ?
#
loop_
_entity_poly.entity_id
_entity_poly.type
_entity_poly.pdbx_seq_one_letter_code
_entity_poly.pdbx_strand_id
1 'polypeptide(L)'
;MGKYAPWFCHQADEISAQEFAGGIPEPDSPGARESFYHLALSLQETFSCLERARFPVFAAIQGACLGAGLELAAACDLRYATRDSYFRIEEINTGIMADVGALQRLPKILPEPVVKEMAFLGETLHADEAAQHGFVTRLADTPDAAIKLAMAAADQVCRKAPVAIAGTKAALQWARDHSVADSLEWSARTQSALWSTHDIFAA
;
A
#
# COMPACT_ATOMS: atom_id res chain seq x y z
N MET A 1 -19.79 -4.76 -17.26
CA MET A 1 -19.41 -3.43 -16.72
C MET A 1 -19.37 -3.52 -15.19
N GLY A 2 -18.23 -3.87 -14.61
CA GLY A 2 -18.02 -3.91 -13.15
C GLY A 2 -17.90 -2.49 -12.62
N LYS A 3 -18.71 -2.12 -11.65
CA LYS A 3 -18.61 -0.81 -10.97
C LYS A 3 -17.34 -0.85 -10.11
N TYR A 4 -16.35 -0.07 -10.48
CA TYR A 4 -15.19 0.21 -9.64
C TYR A 4 -15.70 1.04 -8.45
N ALA A 5 -15.45 0.56 -7.24
CA ALA A 5 -15.66 1.36 -6.04
C ALA A 5 -14.35 2.18 -5.80
N PRO A 6 -14.35 3.49 -5.99
CA PRO A 6 -13.22 4.31 -5.62
C PRO A 6 -13.15 4.37 -4.08
N TRP A 7 -12.06 3.89 -3.51
CA TRP A 7 -11.75 4.12 -2.10
C TRP A 7 -11.05 5.46 -2.00
N PHE A 8 -11.73 6.42 -1.38
CA PHE A 8 -11.15 7.73 -1.07
C PHE A 8 -10.56 7.69 0.34
N CYS A 9 -9.26 7.98 0.45
CA CYS A 9 -8.71 8.45 1.70
C CYS A 9 -9.08 9.93 1.81
N HIS A 10 -10.27 10.24 2.30
CA HIS A 10 -10.59 11.56 2.81
C HIS A 10 -9.86 11.73 4.13
N GLN A 11 -9.28 12.93 4.34
CA GLN A 11 -8.67 13.39 5.58
C GLN A 11 -9.12 12.50 6.76
N ALA A 12 -8.24 11.62 7.22
CA ALA A 12 -8.40 11.11 8.56
C ALA A 12 -8.23 12.35 9.45
N ASP A 13 -9.35 12.95 9.84
CA ASP A 13 -9.35 13.86 10.96
C ASP A 13 -8.54 13.17 12.04
N GLU A 14 -7.61 13.90 12.63
CA GLU A 14 -6.75 13.39 13.71
C GLU A 14 -7.64 12.72 14.75
N ILE A 15 -7.81 11.41 14.64
CA ILE A 15 -8.37 10.61 15.72
C ILE A 15 -7.36 10.83 16.84
N SER A 16 -7.75 11.58 17.86
CA SER A 16 -6.85 11.87 18.96
C SER A 16 -6.36 10.55 19.54
N ALA A 17 -5.10 10.49 19.93
CA ALA A 17 -4.53 9.31 20.59
C ALA A 17 -5.40 8.85 21.78
N GLN A 18 -6.16 9.78 22.39
CA GLN A 18 -7.12 9.52 23.45
C GLN A 18 -8.40 8.80 22.98
N GLU A 19 -8.91 9.11 21.78
CA GLU A 19 -10.06 8.41 21.21
C GLU A 19 -9.70 6.99 20.76
N PHE A 20 -8.49 6.81 20.23
CA PHE A 20 -7.95 5.50 19.91
C PHE A 20 -7.70 4.66 21.19
N ALA A 21 -7.11 5.24 22.23
CA ALA A 21 -6.86 4.59 23.52
C ALA A 21 -8.13 4.27 24.31
N GLY A 22 -9.21 5.03 24.14
CA GLY A 22 -10.50 4.78 24.81
C GLY A 22 -11.20 3.49 24.39
N GLY A 23 -10.79 2.87 23.26
CA GLY A 23 -11.31 1.59 22.76
C GLY A 23 -10.42 0.38 23.10
N ILE A 24 -9.22 0.59 23.66
CA ILE A 24 -8.31 -0.50 24.03
C ILE A 24 -8.58 -0.88 25.48
N PRO A 25 -8.95 -2.16 25.81
CA PRO A 25 -9.06 -2.62 27.18
C PRO A 25 -7.74 -2.38 27.93
N GLU A 26 -7.79 -2.06 29.23
CA GLU A 26 -6.58 -1.83 30.03
C GLU A 26 -5.50 -2.90 29.77
N PRO A 27 -4.30 -2.50 29.31
CA PRO A 27 -3.33 -3.43 28.71
C PRO A 27 -2.64 -4.36 29.72
N ASP A 28 -2.95 -4.27 31.00
CA ASP A 28 -2.22 -4.95 32.06
C ASP A 28 -2.64 -6.41 32.33
N SER A 29 -3.62 -6.94 31.63
CA SER A 29 -3.97 -8.35 31.75
C SER A 29 -3.45 -9.18 30.59
N PRO A 30 -3.10 -10.46 30.79
CA PRO A 30 -2.73 -11.37 29.71
C PRO A 30 -3.82 -11.46 28.61
N GLY A 31 -5.09 -11.50 28.99
CA GLY A 31 -6.21 -11.55 28.06
C GLY A 31 -6.36 -10.28 27.22
N ALA A 32 -6.10 -9.10 27.78
CA ALA A 32 -6.11 -7.85 27.02
C ALA A 32 -4.98 -7.82 25.98
N ARG A 33 -3.79 -8.30 26.32
CA ARG A 33 -2.66 -8.40 25.38
C ARG A 33 -2.94 -9.41 24.26
N GLU A 34 -3.57 -10.53 24.56
CA GLU A 34 -4.00 -11.52 23.56
C GLU A 34 -5.07 -10.92 22.62
N SER A 35 -6.04 -10.21 23.17
CA SER A 35 -7.07 -9.51 22.38
C SER A 35 -6.46 -8.46 21.46
N PHE A 36 -5.49 -7.67 21.94
CA PHE A 36 -4.75 -6.71 21.12
C PHE A 36 -3.97 -7.40 19.99
N TYR A 37 -3.30 -8.52 20.27
CA TYR A 37 -2.61 -9.30 19.24
C TYR A 37 -3.55 -9.73 18.11
N HIS A 38 -4.73 -10.26 18.45
CA HIS A 38 -5.71 -10.65 17.45
C HIS A 38 -6.30 -9.45 16.68
N LEU A 39 -6.48 -8.31 17.34
CA LEU A 39 -6.88 -7.07 16.69
C LEU A 39 -5.81 -6.62 15.67
N ALA A 40 -4.54 -6.60 16.08
CA ALA A 40 -3.44 -6.23 15.19
C ALA A 40 -3.38 -7.15 13.95
N LEU A 41 -3.51 -8.47 14.12
CA LEU A 41 -3.58 -9.41 12.99
C LEU A 41 -4.76 -9.12 12.05
N SER A 42 -5.93 -8.77 12.59
CA SER A 42 -7.10 -8.41 11.81
C SER A 42 -6.89 -7.12 11.01
N LEU A 43 -6.26 -6.11 11.62
CA LEU A 43 -5.91 -4.85 10.94
C LEU A 43 -4.86 -5.08 9.86
N GLN A 44 -3.82 -5.87 10.12
CA GLN A 44 -2.82 -6.27 9.11
C GLN A 44 -3.47 -6.93 7.90
N GLU A 45 -4.46 -7.81 8.14
CA GLU A 45 -5.19 -8.47 7.06
C GLU A 45 -5.99 -7.49 6.21
N THR A 46 -6.55 -6.44 6.81
CA THR A 46 -7.30 -5.38 6.13
C THR A 46 -6.46 -4.69 5.04
N PHE A 47 -5.16 -4.49 5.29
CA PHE A 47 -4.24 -3.92 4.30
C PHE A 47 -3.62 -4.98 3.38
N SER A 48 -3.25 -6.13 3.94
CA SER A 48 -2.59 -7.20 3.17
C SER A 48 -3.50 -7.81 2.10
N CYS A 49 -4.84 -7.73 2.27
CA CYS A 49 -5.78 -8.18 1.24
C CYS A 49 -5.64 -7.40 -0.08
N LEU A 50 -5.19 -6.14 -0.05
CA LEU A 50 -4.94 -5.32 -1.25
C LEU A 50 -3.76 -5.87 -2.06
N GLU A 51 -2.71 -6.30 -1.37
CA GLU A 51 -1.57 -6.94 -2.02
C GLU A 51 -1.98 -8.26 -2.66
N ARG A 52 -2.80 -9.07 -1.99
CA ARG A 52 -3.29 -10.36 -2.52
C ARG A 52 -4.41 -10.25 -3.56
N ALA A 53 -4.95 -9.06 -3.79
CA ALA A 53 -5.93 -8.87 -4.86
C ALA A 53 -5.34 -9.28 -6.21
N ARG A 54 -6.12 -9.99 -7.04
CA ARG A 54 -5.68 -10.49 -8.35
C ARG A 54 -5.43 -9.38 -9.38
N PHE A 55 -5.88 -8.18 -9.11
CA PHE A 55 -5.72 -7.00 -9.96
C PHE A 55 -4.90 -5.93 -9.23
N PRO A 56 -4.19 -5.07 -9.95
CA PRO A 56 -3.49 -3.94 -9.34
C PRO A 56 -4.45 -2.98 -8.62
N VAL A 57 -4.01 -2.50 -7.47
CA VAL A 57 -4.73 -1.54 -6.63
C VAL A 57 -4.02 -0.19 -6.72
N PHE A 58 -4.78 0.86 -6.97
CA PHE A 58 -4.27 2.22 -7.15
C PHE A 58 -4.75 3.12 -6.02
N ALA A 59 -3.85 3.89 -5.41
CA ALA A 59 -4.19 4.93 -4.47
C ALA A 59 -4.17 6.30 -5.16
N ALA A 60 -5.22 7.10 -4.94
CA ALA A 60 -5.24 8.53 -5.23
C ALA A 60 -5.26 9.28 -3.90
N ILE A 61 -4.22 10.06 -3.62
CA ILE A 61 -3.91 10.61 -2.32
C ILE A 61 -3.97 12.14 -2.39
N GLN A 62 -4.58 12.76 -1.39
CA GLN A 62 -4.64 14.21 -1.22
C GLN A 62 -4.31 14.59 0.22
N GLY A 63 -3.46 15.61 0.40
CA GLY A 63 -3.14 16.14 1.72
C GLY A 63 -2.45 15.13 2.63
N ALA A 64 -2.87 15.04 3.87
CA ALA A 64 -2.28 14.18 4.89
C ALA A 64 -2.49 12.68 4.61
N CYS A 65 -1.41 11.92 4.58
CA CYS A 65 -1.42 10.46 4.48
C CYS A 65 -0.56 9.88 5.62
N LEU A 66 -1.17 9.73 6.79
CA LEU A 66 -0.50 9.49 8.06
C LEU A 66 -0.90 8.13 8.63
N GLY A 67 0.00 7.49 9.40
CA GLY A 67 -0.29 6.25 10.13
C GLY A 67 -0.97 5.19 9.26
N ALA A 68 -2.16 4.74 9.63
CA ALA A 68 -2.93 3.75 8.89
C ALA A 68 -3.20 4.14 7.42
N GLY A 69 -3.33 5.45 7.11
CA GLY A 69 -3.45 5.94 5.74
C GLY A 69 -2.18 5.69 4.93
N LEU A 70 -1.01 5.92 5.51
CA LEU A 70 0.28 5.60 4.89
C LEU A 70 0.45 4.08 4.72
N GLU A 71 0.04 3.30 5.69
CA GLU A 71 0.13 1.83 5.64
C GLU A 71 -0.77 1.24 4.54
N LEU A 72 -1.99 1.80 4.39
CA LEU A 72 -2.89 1.48 3.26
C LEU A 72 -2.24 1.84 1.93
N ALA A 73 -1.69 3.05 1.82
CA ALA A 73 -1.04 3.52 0.60
C ALA A 73 0.19 2.66 0.25
N ALA A 74 0.96 2.21 1.23
CA ALA A 74 2.11 1.32 1.04
C ALA A 74 1.69 -0.09 0.57
N ALA A 75 0.48 -0.55 0.89
CA ALA A 75 -0.07 -1.82 0.42
C ALA A 75 -0.66 -1.76 -1.00
N CYS A 76 -0.87 -0.57 -1.55
CA CYS A 76 -1.30 -0.39 -2.93
C CYS A 76 -0.15 -0.60 -3.91
N ASP A 77 -0.47 -0.98 -5.15
CA ASP A 77 0.54 -1.21 -6.20
C ASP A 77 1.10 0.12 -6.75
N LEU A 78 0.24 1.08 -7.04
CA LEU A 78 0.64 2.40 -7.55
C LEU A 78 -0.04 3.52 -6.76
N ARG A 79 0.65 4.65 -6.59
CA ARG A 79 0.21 5.82 -5.83
C ARG A 79 0.27 7.08 -6.68
N TYR A 80 -0.83 7.79 -6.76
CA TYR A 80 -0.98 9.10 -7.39
C TYR A 80 -1.32 10.10 -6.30
N ALA A 81 -0.60 11.21 -6.20
CA ALA A 81 -0.78 12.14 -5.11
C ALA A 81 -0.85 13.58 -5.60
N THR A 82 -1.52 14.43 -4.84
CA THR A 82 -1.44 15.87 -5.06
C THR A 82 -0.10 16.41 -4.53
N ARG A 83 0.35 17.56 -5.07
CA ARG A 83 1.64 18.17 -4.66
C ARG A 83 1.66 18.64 -3.21
N ASP A 84 0.49 18.90 -2.63
CA ASP A 84 0.32 19.24 -1.22
C ASP A 84 0.26 18.01 -0.31
N SER A 85 0.33 16.80 -0.86
CA SER A 85 0.34 15.59 -0.05
C SER A 85 1.62 15.44 0.74
N TYR A 86 1.49 14.80 1.89
CA TYR A 86 2.62 14.46 2.74
C TYR A 86 2.36 13.16 3.50
N PHE A 87 3.44 12.48 3.85
CA PHE A 87 3.43 11.12 4.37
C PHE A 87 4.22 11.06 5.68
N ARG A 88 3.70 10.38 6.69
CA ARG A 88 4.38 10.24 7.98
C ARG A 88 3.99 8.93 8.67
N ILE A 89 4.96 8.29 9.31
CA ILE A 89 4.72 7.21 10.26
C ILE A 89 4.31 7.89 11.58
N GLU A 90 2.99 8.04 11.78
CA GLU A 90 2.44 8.82 12.88
C GLU A 90 2.51 8.08 14.22
N GLU A 91 2.57 6.77 14.18
CA GLU A 91 2.54 5.89 15.35
C GLU A 91 3.64 6.23 16.35
N ILE A 92 4.86 6.56 15.89
CA ILE A 92 5.97 6.93 16.77
C ILE A 92 5.68 8.22 17.55
N ASN A 93 4.96 9.16 16.96
CA ASN A 93 4.56 10.42 17.59
C ASN A 93 3.48 10.20 18.66
N THR A 94 2.75 9.09 18.60
CA THR A 94 1.71 8.71 19.55
C THR A 94 2.21 7.72 20.61
N GLY A 95 3.50 7.33 20.55
CA GLY A 95 4.13 6.45 21.54
C GLY A 95 3.91 4.96 21.27
N ILE A 96 3.50 4.57 20.05
CA ILE A 96 3.34 3.18 19.64
C ILE A 96 4.24 2.86 18.45
N MET A 97 4.47 1.59 18.19
CA MET A 97 5.17 1.11 17.00
C MET A 97 4.16 0.92 15.87
N ALA A 98 4.50 1.34 14.65
CA ALA A 98 3.73 1.02 13.46
C ALA A 98 3.74 -0.50 13.23
N ASP A 99 2.59 -1.16 13.36
CA ASP A 99 2.49 -2.62 13.40
C ASP A 99 1.56 -3.23 12.34
N VAL A 100 0.94 -2.41 11.47
CA VAL A 100 0.05 -2.92 10.43
C VAL A 100 0.62 -2.84 9.02
N GLY A 101 1.91 -2.50 8.87
CA GLY A 101 2.61 -2.74 7.62
C GLY A 101 3.58 -1.69 7.11
N ALA A 102 3.66 -0.49 7.69
CA ALA A 102 4.59 0.56 7.25
C ALA A 102 6.05 0.09 7.34
N LEU A 103 6.46 -0.42 8.50
CA LEU A 103 7.84 -0.86 8.74
C LEU A 103 8.25 -2.08 7.90
N GLN A 104 7.28 -2.84 7.40
CA GLN A 104 7.53 -4.02 6.57
C GLN A 104 7.54 -3.69 5.08
N ARG A 105 6.73 -2.72 4.63
CA ARG A 105 6.54 -2.36 3.22
C ARG A 105 7.42 -1.21 2.76
N LEU A 106 7.51 -0.15 3.55
CA LEU A 106 8.26 1.04 3.14
C LEU A 106 9.73 0.76 2.81
N PRO A 107 10.49 -0.07 3.58
CA PRO A 107 11.87 -0.40 3.23
C PRO A 107 12.05 -1.16 1.91
N LYS A 108 10.96 -1.70 1.34
CA LYS A 108 10.95 -2.34 0.02
C LYS A 108 10.66 -1.34 -1.12
N ILE A 109 10.26 -0.11 -0.78
CA ILE A 109 9.80 0.91 -1.74
C ILE A 109 10.69 2.16 -1.68
N LEU A 110 11.13 2.55 -0.49
CA LEU A 110 11.91 3.75 -0.20
C LEU A 110 13.34 3.39 0.21
N PRO A 111 14.32 4.28 0.02
CA PRO A 111 15.64 4.13 0.61
C PRO A 111 15.58 3.97 2.13
N GLU A 112 16.36 3.04 2.66
CA GLU A 112 16.36 2.72 4.09
C GLU A 112 16.60 3.94 5.01
N PRO A 113 17.52 4.90 4.71
CA PRO A 113 17.68 6.09 5.52
C PRO A 113 16.40 6.94 5.63
N VAL A 114 15.67 7.13 4.54
CA VAL A 114 14.41 7.88 4.52
C VAL A 114 13.37 7.21 5.43
N VAL A 115 13.24 5.89 5.34
CA VAL A 115 12.31 5.14 6.22
C VAL A 115 12.71 5.28 7.68
N LYS A 116 14.03 5.28 8.00
CA LYS A 116 14.53 5.43 9.36
C LYS A 116 14.26 6.84 9.92
N GLU A 117 14.39 7.88 9.11
CA GLU A 117 14.02 9.25 9.50
C GLU A 117 12.53 9.34 9.82
N MET A 118 11.67 8.80 8.95
CA MET A 118 10.24 8.72 9.21
C MET A 118 9.89 7.91 10.46
N ALA A 119 10.57 6.75 10.66
CA ALA A 119 10.23 5.82 11.73
C ALA A 119 10.78 6.21 13.10
N PHE A 120 11.97 6.84 13.17
CA PHE A 120 12.63 7.17 14.43
C PHE A 120 12.41 8.61 14.84
N LEU A 121 12.36 9.55 13.88
CA LEU A 121 12.24 10.96 14.15
C LEU A 121 10.79 11.48 13.97
N GLY A 122 9.91 10.67 13.36
CA GLY A 122 8.56 11.09 13.00
C GLY A 122 8.56 12.15 11.89
N GLU A 123 9.61 12.16 11.06
CA GLU A 123 9.76 13.15 9.99
C GLU A 123 8.72 12.96 8.88
N THR A 124 8.37 14.06 8.28
CA THR A 124 7.39 14.12 7.19
C THR A 124 8.09 13.99 5.84
N LEU A 125 7.68 13.02 5.04
CA LEU A 125 8.07 12.89 3.65
C LEU A 125 7.09 13.66 2.77
N HIS A 126 7.52 14.74 2.14
CA HIS A 126 6.68 15.55 1.25
C HIS A 126 6.51 14.92 -0.13
N ALA A 127 5.43 15.30 -0.84
CA ALA A 127 5.02 14.66 -2.10
C ALA A 127 6.10 14.67 -3.19
N ASP A 128 6.82 15.78 -3.36
CA ASP A 128 7.88 15.89 -4.37
C ASP A 128 9.05 14.94 -4.06
N GLU A 129 9.44 14.83 -2.79
CA GLU A 129 10.47 13.93 -2.32
C GLU A 129 10.01 12.47 -2.41
N ALA A 130 8.76 12.19 -2.02
CA ALA A 130 8.14 10.89 -2.17
C ALA A 130 8.12 10.41 -3.63
N ALA A 131 7.91 11.34 -4.57
CA ALA A 131 7.98 11.05 -6.00
C ALA A 131 9.43 10.81 -6.48
N GLN A 132 10.41 11.58 -5.99
CA GLN A 132 11.82 11.38 -6.30
C GLN A 132 12.33 10.01 -5.84
N HIS A 133 11.87 9.54 -4.70
CA HIS A 133 12.20 8.21 -4.15
C HIS A 133 11.34 7.07 -4.69
N GLY A 134 10.35 7.36 -5.55
CA GLY A 134 9.51 6.34 -6.19
C GLY A 134 8.34 5.83 -5.36
N PHE A 135 8.07 6.39 -4.17
CA PHE A 135 6.87 6.07 -3.41
C PHE A 135 5.62 6.56 -4.12
N VAL A 136 5.63 7.81 -4.60
CA VAL A 136 4.57 8.35 -5.44
C VAL A 136 4.91 8.13 -6.91
N THR A 137 4.02 7.49 -7.64
CA THR A 137 4.19 7.18 -9.08
C THR A 137 4.10 8.45 -9.94
N ARG A 138 3.15 9.32 -9.66
CA ARG A 138 2.96 10.61 -10.34
C ARG A 138 2.30 11.62 -9.41
N LEU A 139 2.69 12.88 -9.57
CA LEU A 139 2.08 14.02 -8.90
C LEU A 139 1.02 14.68 -9.78
N ALA A 140 0.03 15.25 -9.14
CA ALA A 140 -1.06 16.03 -9.74
C ALA A 140 -1.22 17.36 -9.00
N ASP A 141 -1.77 18.36 -9.69
CA ASP A 141 -1.96 19.69 -9.09
C ASP A 141 -3.30 19.79 -8.32
N THR A 142 -4.23 18.87 -8.57
CA THR A 142 -5.55 18.85 -7.92
C THR A 142 -5.97 17.42 -7.60
N PRO A 143 -6.87 17.21 -6.61
CA PRO A 143 -7.43 15.90 -6.29
C PRO A 143 -8.09 15.22 -7.48
N ASP A 144 -8.88 15.95 -8.26
CA ASP A 144 -9.52 15.43 -9.47
C ASP A 144 -8.50 14.95 -10.51
N ALA A 145 -7.37 15.66 -10.63
CA ALA A 145 -6.29 15.25 -11.53
C ALA A 145 -5.60 13.98 -11.04
N ALA A 146 -5.37 13.83 -9.73
CA ALA A 146 -4.82 12.60 -9.15
C ALA A 146 -5.74 11.39 -9.39
N ILE A 147 -7.04 11.57 -9.18
CA ILE A 147 -8.05 10.54 -9.48
C ILE A 147 -8.05 10.19 -10.98
N LYS A 148 -8.01 11.19 -11.86
CA LYS A 148 -7.97 10.95 -13.31
C LYS A 148 -6.72 10.17 -13.73
N LEU A 149 -5.55 10.45 -13.13
CA LEU A 149 -4.33 9.70 -13.39
C LEU A 149 -4.47 8.23 -12.95
N ALA A 150 -5.01 7.99 -11.76
CA ALA A 150 -5.24 6.64 -11.25
C ALA A 150 -6.24 5.87 -12.14
N MET A 151 -7.35 6.51 -12.51
CA MET A 151 -8.36 5.91 -13.39
C MET A 151 -7.82 5.62 -14.79
N ALA A 152 -7.03 6.52 -15.37
CA ALA A 152 -6.39 6.30 -16.67
C ALA A 152 -5.42 5.10 -16.62
N ALA A 153 -4.69 4.92 -15.53
CA ALA A 153 -3.84 3.74 -15.35
C ALA A 153 -4.67 2.46 -15.19
N ALA A 154 -5.77 2.51 -14.44
CA ALA A 154 -6.69 1.38 -14.29
C ALA A 154 -7.30 0.99 -15.65
N ASP A 155 -7.72 1.95 -16.47
CA ASP A 155 -8.23 1.70 -17.82
C ASP A 155 -7.18 1.05 -18.74
N GLN A 156 -5.90 1.40 -18.60
CA GLN A 156 -4.83 0.75 -19.34
C GLN A 156 -4.66 -0.72 -18.92
N VAL A 157 -4.74 -1.00 -17.62
CA VAL A 157 -4.70 -2.36 -17.09
C VAL A 157 -5.90 -3.18 -17.58
N CYS A 158 -7.09 -2.59 -17.60
CA CYS A 158 -8.31 -3.26 -18.06
C CYS A 158 -8.28 -3.70 -19.53
N ARG A 159 -7.38 -3.11 -20.33
CA ARG A 159 -7.16 -3.50 -21.75
C ARG A 159 -6.16 -4.63 -21.92
N LYS A 160 -5.56 -5.12 -20.83
CA LYS A 160 -4.58 -6.22 -20.84
C LYS A 160 -5.26 -7.53 -20.49
N ALA A 161 -4.64 -8.65 -20.85
CA ALA A 161 -5.11 -9.97 -20.48
C ALA A 161 -5.18 -10.13 -18.95
N PRO A 162 -6.36 -10.40 -18.36
CA PRO A 162 -6.54 -10.36 -16.90
C PRO A 162 -5.67 -11.39 -16.16
N VAL A 163 -5.47 -12.54 -16.78
CA VAL A 163 -4.66 -13.63 -16.22
C VAL A 163 -3.18 -13.26 -16.21
N ALA A 164 -2.70 -12.59 -17.27
CA ALA A 164 -1.32 -12.09 -17.34
C ALA A 164 -1.08 -11.00 -16.28
N ILE A 165 -2.01 -10.08 -16.08
CA ILE A 165 -1.94 -9.06 -15.02
C ILE A 165 -1.86 -9.72 -13.64
N ALA A 166 -2.74 -10.68 -13.36
CA ALA A 166 -2.75 -11.40 -12.07
C ALA A 166 -1.43 -12.14 -11.83
N GLY A 167 -0.93 -12.84 -12.83
CA GLY A 167 0.37 -13.52 -12.76
C GLY A 167 1.54 -12.58 -12.58
N THR A 168 1.54 -11.43 -13.27
CA THR A 168 2.57 -10.39 -13.14
C THR A 168 2.60 -9.81 -11.72
N LYS A 169 1.43 -9.45 -11.17
CA LYS A 169 1.35 -8.96 -9.79
C LYS A 169 1.89 -9.99 -8.80
N ALA A 170 1.44 -11.24 -8.91
CA ALA A 170 1.90 -12.32 -8.03
C ALA A 170 3.43 -12.55 -8.14
N ALA A 171 4.00 -12.48 -9.36
CA ALA A 171 5.44 -12.62 -9.58
C ALA A 171 6.24 -11.49 -8.94
N LEU A 172 5.77 -10.23 -9.06
CA LEU A 172 6.42 -9.08 -8.43
C LEU A 172 6.39 -9.18 -6.90
N GLN A 173 5.27 -9.63 -6.32
CA GLN A 173 5.16 -9.85 -4.88
C GLN A 173 6.07 -10.98 -4.40
N TRP A 174 6.10 -12.10 -5.11
CA TRP A 174 6.99 -13.22 -4.80
C TRP A 174 8.47 -12.78 -4.80
N ALA A 175 8.87 -12.02 -5.81
CA ALA A 175 10.24 -11.55 -5.97
C ALA A 175 10.73 -10.61 -4.84
N ARG A 176 9.82 -9.98 -4.08
CA ARG A 176 10.19 -9.09 -2.96
C ARG A 176 10.94 -9.80 -1.84
N ASP A 177 10.64 -11.08 -1.62
CA ASP A 177 11.10 -11.84 -0.46
C ASP A 177 11.90 -13.10 -0.86
N HIS A 178 12.17 -13.28 -2.16
CA HIS A 178 12.89 -14.44 -2.68
C HIS A 178 14.08 -14.05 -3.56
N SER A 179 15.03 -14.95 -3.74
CA SER A 179 16.16 -14.73 -4.64
C SER A 179 15.70 -14.62 -6.10
N VAL A 180 16.53 -14.01 -6.95
CA VAL A 180 16.26 -13.94 -8.40
C VAL A 180 16.12 -15.35 -9.00
N ALA A 181 16.94 -16.30 -8.58
CA ALA A 181 16.89 -17.67 -9.09
C ALA A 181 15.56 -18.36 -8.75
N ASP A 182 15.14 -18.30 -7.47
CA ASP A 182 13.86 -18.86 -7.02
C ASP A 182 12.67 -18.19 -7.73
N SER A 183 12.75 -16.87 -7.92
CA SER A 183 11.70 -16.10 -8.58
C SER A 183 11.56 -16.42 -10.05
N LEU A 184 12.67 -16.68 -10.75
CA LEU A 184 12.67 -17.11 -12.16
C LEU A 184 12.07 -18.51 -12.30
N GLU A 185 12.43 -19.45 -11.43
CA GLU A 185 11.85 -20.79 -11.45
C GLU A 185 10.35 -20.76 -11.15
N TRP A 186 9.93 -20.01 -10.13
CA TRP A 186 8.51 -19.80 -9.81
C TRP A 186 7.76 -19.19 -10.99
N SER A 187 8.33 -18.17 -11.64
CA SER A 187 7.73 -17.49 -12.79
C SER A 187 7.58 -18.43 -13.98
N ALA A 188 8.56 -19.30 -14.25
CA ALA A 188 8.48 -20.28 -15.34
C ALA A 188 7.35 -21.30 -15.11
N ARG A 189 7.21 -21.80 -13.88
CA ARG A 189 6.11 -22.72 -13.51
C ARG A 189 4.75 -22.02 -13.61
N THR A 190 4.64 -20.81 -13.08
CA THR A 190 3.40 -20.04 -13.11
C THR A 190 3.01 -19.70 -14.55
N GLN A 191 3.95 -19.18 -15.35
CA GLN A 191 3.68 -18.84 -16.75
C GLN A 191 3.25 -20.08 -17.57
N SER A 192 3.84 -21.25 -17.33
CA SER A 192 3.43 -22.45 -18.03
C SER A 192 1.97 -22.86 -17.74
N ALA A 193 1.50 -22.59 -16.52
CA ALA A 193 0.11 -22.83 -16.12
C ALA A 193 -0.87 -21.76 -16.66
N LEU A 194 -0.38 -20.52 -16.88
CA LEU A 194 -1.18 -19.39 -17.38
C LEU A 194 -1.14 -19.25 -18.90
N TRP A 195 -0.37 -20.09 -19.61
CA TRP A 195 -0.16 -19.98 -21.05
C TRP A 195 -1.48 -20.12 -21.82
N SER A 196 -1.83 -19.09 -22.57
CA SER A 196 -3.02 -19.08 -23.42
C SER A 196 -2.67 -18.49 -24.79
N THR A 197 -2.75 -19.30 -25.84
CA THR A 197 -2.55 -18.85 -27.21
C THR A 197 -3.67 -17.87 -27.63
N HIS A 198 -4.88 -18.07 -27.12
CA HIS A 198 -5.99 -17.16 -27.37
C HIS A 198 -5.69 -15.73 -26.88
N ASP A 199 -5.19 -15.59 -25.63
CA ASP A 199 -4.89 -14.28 -25.07
C ASP A 199 -3.69 -13.60 -25.75
N ILE A 200 -2.72 -14.41 -26.24
CA ILE A 200 -1.56 -13.89 -27.00
C ILE A 200 -1.99 -13.25 -28.32
N PHE A 201 -2.94 -13.87 -29.02
CA PHE A 201 -3.41 -13.35 -30.30
C PHE A 201 -4.50 -12.28 -30.16
N ALA A 202 -5.09 -12.10 -28.98
CA ALA A 202 -6.08 -11.09 -28.68
C ALA A 202 -5.48 -9.79 -28.11
N ALA A 203 -4.19 -9.77 -27.75
CA ALA A 203 -3.49 -8.62 -27.17
C ALA A 203 -2.94 -7.68 -28.23
#